data_59aedfd8b2742a2214a62742be0d6d6f
#
_entry.id   59aedfd8b2742a2214a62742be0d6d6f
#
_cell.length_a   1.000
_cell.length_b   1.000
_cell.length_c   1.000
_cell.angle_alpha   90.00
_cell.angle_beta   90.00
_cell.angle_gamma   90.00
#
_symmetry.space_group_name_H-M   'P 1'
#
loop_
_entity.id
_entity.type
_entity.pdbx_description
1 polymer ?
#
loop_
_entity_poly.entity_id
_entity_poly.type
_entity_poly.pdbx_seq_one_letter_code
_entity_poly.pdbx_strand_id
1 'polypeptide(L)'
;AESSDARFAGLWAAEALRIEAWRPRYGTEADDKTIPQELDYTRTAVHFDKGCYKGQETVARVHNLGRPPRRLVFLDIDGSEHTLPAAGSELFVEGKSRPVGRITSVALHHEAGPIALAVIKRGVDPQVPLRAVDGGDFLPDGSPAPATEYAVAQTTVVSPESGEVARRSLAGQDFLKR
;
A
#
# COMPACT_ATOMS: atom_id res chain seq x y z
N ALA A 1 30.06 -7.46 -29.16
CA ALA A 1 28.99 -7.32 -28.17
C ALA A 1 27.91 -6.51 -28.84
N GLU A 2 26.84 -7.20 -29.28
CA GLU A 2 25.64 -6.57 -29.80
C GLU A 2 24.99 -5.78 -28.68
N SER A 3 24.74 -4.52 -28.96
CA SER A 3 24.04 -3.59 -28.11
C SER A 3 22.73 -4.22 -27.68
N SER A 4 22.57 -4.46 -26.38
CA SER A 4 21.27 -4.72 -25.82
C SER A 4 20.33 -3.58 -26.23
N ASP A 5 19.12 -3.90 -26.62
CA ASP A 5 18.09 -2.94 -27.07
C ASP A 5 17.56 -2.09 -25.87
N ALA A 6 18.49 -1.67 -25.02
CA ALA A 6 18.23 -0.87 -23.83
C ALA A 6 18.14 0.61 -24.20
N ARG A 7 17.07 1.25 -23.76
CA ARG A 7 16.81 2.70 -23.96
C ARG A 7 16.84 3.41 -22.61
N PHE A 8 17.33 4.64 -22.63
CA PHE A 8 17.20 5.52 -21.47
C PHE A 8 15.72 5.86 -21.23
N ALA A 9 15.28 5.73 -19.97
CA ALA A 9 13.93 6.11 -19.54
C ALA A 9 14.03 7.14 -18.41
N GLY A 10 13.05 8.05 -18.35
CA GLY A 10 12.97 9.01 -17.25
C GLY A 10 12.57 8.37 -15.93
N LEU A 11 12.93 9.01 -14.83
CA LEU A 11 12.58 8.54 -13.48
C LEU A 11 11.06 8.42 -13.29
N TRP A 12 10.28 9.29 -13.91
CA TRP A 12 8.82 9.23 -13.86
C TRP A 12 8.26 7.94 -14.47
N ALA A 13 8.82 7.50 -15.59
CA ALA A 13 8.43 6.22 -16.20
C ALA A 13 8.79 5.04 -15.29
N ALA A 14 9.98 5.06 -14.68
CA ALA A 14 10.40 4.04 -13.73
C ALA A 14 9.49 4.01 -12.49
N GLU A 15 9.06 5.16 -12.00
CA GLU A 15 8.14 5.27 -10.86
C GLU A 15 6.74 4.74 -11.21
N ALA A 16 6.21 5.07 -12.38
CA ALA A 16 4.94 4.53 -12.85
C ALA A 16 4.95 2.99 -12.95
N LEU A 17 5.99 2.42 -13.56
CA LEU A 17 6.17 0.97 -13.65
C LEU A 17 6.38 0.31 -12.28
N ARG A 18 7.04 0.99 -11.33
CA ARG A 18 7.19 0.50 -9.96
C ARG A 18 5.84 0.39 -9.25
N ILE A 19 5.01 1.44 -9.37
CA ILE A 19 3.68 1.49 -8.78
C ILE A 19 2.76 0.44 -9.42
N GLU A 20 2.76 0.35 -10.75
CA GLU A 20 2.02 -0.67 -11.50
C GLU A 20 2.40 -2.10 -11.05
N ALA A 21 3.69 -2.34 -10.85
CA ALA A 21 4.21 -3.62 -10.38
C ALA A 21 4.03 -3.86 -8.86
N TRP A 22 3.34 -2.96 -8.14
CA TRP A 22 3.09 -3.01 -6.71
C TRP A 22 4.35 -3.18 -5.86
N ARG A 23 5.44 -2.52 -6.26
CA ARG A 23 6.73 -2.63 -5.59
C ARG A 23 6.92 -1.53 -4.56
N PRO A 24 6.75 -1.82 -3.26
CA PRO A 24 6.99 -0.84 -2.22
C PRO A 24 8.48 -0.51 -2.10
N ARG A 25 8.76 0.72 -1.63
CA ARG A 25 10.11 1.23 -1.43
C ARG A 25 10.26 1.74 0.01
N TYR A 26 11.46 1.56 0.56
CA TYR A 26 11.81 2.15 1.86
C TYR A 26 11.85 3.68 1.76
N GLY A 27 11.31 4.34 2.76
CA GLY A 27 11.17 5.80 2.83
C GLY A 27 9.87 6.34 2.24
N THR A 28 9.07 5.49 1.55
CA THR A 28 7.74 5.82 1.02
C THR A 28 6.66 4.91 1.60
N GLU A 29 6.58 3.66 1.17
CA GLU A 29 5.63 2.66 1.69
C GLU A 29 6.11 2.03 3.00
N ALA A 30 7.42 1.84 3.13
CA ALA A 30 8.06 1.23 4.29
C ALA A 30 8.83 2.24 5.13
N ASP A 31 8.73 2.09 6.44
CA ASP A 31 9.50 2.79 7.46
C ASP A 31 10.08 1.78 8.48
N ASP A 32 10.75 2.27 9.52
CA ASP A 32 11.34 1.46 10.59
C ASP A 32 10.30 0.73 11.47
N LYS A 33 9.02 1.06 11.36
CA LYS A 33 7.89 0.45 12.09
C LYS A 33 7.08 -0.50 11.22
N THR A 34 7.30 -0.50 9.92
CA THR A 34 6.58 -1.33 8.96
C THR A 34 6.98 -2.79 9.13
N ILE A 35 5.98 -3.67 9.21
CA ILE A 35 6.22 -5.11 9.23
C ILE A 35 6.02 -5.70 7.81
N PRO A 36 6.78 -6.75 7.44
CA PRO A 36 6.75 -7.31 6.09
C PRO A 36 5.37 -7.73 5.58
N GLN A 37 4.49 -8.15 6.49
CA GLN A 37 3.13 -8.55 6.17
C GLN A 37 2.24 -7.41 5.65
N GLU A 38 2.59 -6.16 5.97
CA GLU A 38 1.82 -5.00 5.49
C GLU A 38 2.02 -4.73 4.00
N LEU A 39 3.18 -5.15 3.45
CA LEU A 39 3.65 -4.78 2.11
C LEU A 39 3.88 -5.96 1.16
N ASP A 40 3.32 -7.12 1.46
CA ASP A 40 3.52 -8.36 0.68
C ASP A 40 4.98 -8.87 0.63
N TYR A 41 5.87 -8.38 1.49
CA TYR A 41 7.25 -8.84 1.55
C TYR A 41 7.39 -10.29 2.03
N THR A 42 6.38 -10.83 2.71
CA THR A 42 6.36 -12.25 3.11
C THR A 42 6.35 -13.20 1.91
N ARG A 43 5.82 -12.77 0.77
CA ARG A 43 5.84 -13.55 -0.48
C ARG A 43 7.14 -13.39 -1.25
N THR A 44 7.79 -12.23 -1.15
CA THR A 44 8.87 -11.85 -2.08
C THR A 44 10.24 -11.70 -1.42
N ALA A 45 10.30 -11.42 -0.11
CA ALA A 45 11.55 -11.02 0.55
C ALA A 45 11.81 -11.70 1.89
N VAL A 46 10.87 -12.46 2.46
CA VAL A 46 11.02 -13.13 3.74
C VAL A 46 11.02 -14.64 3.56
N HIS A 47 12.04 -15.31 4.09
CA HIS A 47 12.11 -16.77 4.17
C HIS A 47 11.93 -17.19 5.63
N PHE A 48 10.89 -17.95 5.94
CA PHE A 48 10.54 -18.32 7.32
C PHE A 48 11.39 -19.46 7.89
N ASP A 49 11.91 -20.33 7.03
CA ASP A 49 12.71 -21.52 7.43
C ASP A 49 14.21 -21.24 7.48
N LYS A 50 14.64 -19.98 7.46
CA LYS A 50 16.04 -19.63 7.65
C LYS A 50 16.39 -19.37 9.11
N GLY A 51 17.68 -19.34 9.43
CA GLY A 51 18.18 -18.95 10.75
C GLY A 51 17.74 -17.56 11.21
N CYS A 52 18.15 -17.19 12.41
CA CYS A 52 17.72 -15.95 13.07
C CYS A 52 18.00 -14.67 12.23
N TYR A 53 17.08 -13.73 12.30
CA TYR A 53 17.22 -12.39 11.71
C TYR A 53 16.60 -11.33 12.63
N LYS A 54 17.01 -10.08 12.46
CA LYS A 54 16.51 -8.98 13.28
C LYS A 54 15.00 -8.79 13.06
N GLY A 55 14.24 -8.77 14.16
CA GLY A 55 12.77 -8.63 14.12
C GLY A 55 12.00 -9.93 13.90
N GLN A 56 12.67 -11.08 13.82
CA GLN A 56 12.06 -12.38 13.56
C GLN A 56 10.88 -12.68 14.51
N GLU A 57 11.01 -12.38 15.79
CA GLU A 57 9.95 -12.65 16.76
C GLU A 57 8.64 -11.94 16.38
N THR A 58 8.71 -10.66 16.02
CA THR A 58 7.54 -9.88 15.58
C THR A 58 6.98 -10.42 14.27
N VAL A 59 7.83 -10.68 13.29
CA VAL A 59 7.42 -11.19 11.98
C VAL A 59 6.78 -12.56 12.09
N ALA A 60 7.40 -13.49 12.83
CA ALA A 60 6.88 -14.83 13.06
C ALA A 60 5.58 -14.82 13.89
N ARG A 61 5.50 -13.96 14.90
CA ARG A 61 4.30 -13.80 15.71
C ARG A 61 3.12 -13.33 14.89
N VAL A 62 3.31 -12.31 14.04
CA VAL A 62 2.25 -11.81 13.15
C VAL A 62 1.89 -12.87 12.11
N HIS A 63 2.88 -13.59 11.56
CA HIS A 63 2.64 -14.67 10.61
C HIS A 63 1.78 -15.79 11.19
N ASN A 64 2.10 -16.23 12.41
CA ASN A 64 1.49 -17.40 13.02
C ASN A 64 0.18 -17.10 13.75
N LEU A 65 0.06 -15.96 14.40
CA LEU A 65 -1.00 -15.68 15.37
C LEU A 65 -1.70 -14.33 15.15
N GLY A 66 -1.14 -13.49 14.34
CA GLY A 66 -1.56 -12.10 14.22
C GLY A 66 -2.12 -11.73 12.86
N ARG A 67 -2.51 -10.47 12.81
CA ARG A 67 -2.92 -9.79 11.60
C ARG A 67 -2.18 -8.46 11.53
N PRO A 68 -1.64 -8.08 10.38
CA PRO A 68 -1.01 -6.78 10.25
C PRO A 68 -2.05 -5.67 10.48
N PRO A 69 -1.68 -4.56 11.14
CA PRO A 69 -2.63 -3.48 11.40
C PRO A 69 -3.01 -2.69 10.16
N ARG A 70 -2.12 -2.69 9.16
CA ARG A 70 -2.26 -1.98 7.89
C ARG A 70 -2.04 -2.94 6.72
N ARG A 71 -2.37 -2.50 5.54
CA ARG A 71 -2.11 -3.23 4.29
C ARG A 71 -1.83 -2.29 3.13
N LEU A 72 -0.97 -2.74 2.21
CA LEU A 72 -0.71 -2.08 0.93
C LEU A 72 -1.90 -2.31 0.00
N VAL A 73 -2.29 -1.25 -0.68
CA VAL A 73 -3.26 -1.27 -1.79
C VAL A 73 -2.70 -0.49 -2.97
N PHE A 74 -3.14 -0.89 -4.15
CA PHE A 74 -2.99 -0.11 -5.36
C PHE A 74 -4.26 0.71 -5.57
N LEU A 75 -4.13 1.91 -6.07
CA LEU A 75 -5.23 2.82 -6.32
C LEU A 75 -5.23 3.26 -7.78
N ASP A 76 -6.40 3.17 -8.39
CA ASP A 76 -6.74 3.86 -9.61
C ASP A 76 -7.41 5.19 -9.22
N ILE A 77 -6.90 6.31 -9.70
CA ILE A 77 -7.36 7.65 -9.34
C ILE A 77 -8.16 8.22 -10.51
N ASP A 78 -9.30 8.82 -10.22
CA ASP A 78 -10.06 9.55 -11.23
C ASP A 78 -9.24 10.75 -11.74
N GLY A 79 -8.98 10.76 -13.03
CA GLY A 79 -8.18 11.80 -13.70
C GLY A 79 -8.98 13.05 -14.08
N SER A 80 -10.24 13.20 -13.70
CA SER A 80 -11.11 14.31 -14.10
C SER A 80 -10.60 15.67 -13.65
N GLU A 81 -9.89 15.72 -12.52
CA GLU A 81 -9.30 16.95 -11.97
C GLU A 81 -8.05 17.44 -12.73
N HIS A 82 -7.53 16.66 -13.70
CA HIS A 82 -6.30 16.97 -14.47
C HIS A 82 -5.06 17.22 -13.60
N THR A 83 -5.10 16.89 -12.34
CA THR A 83 -4.02 16.99 -11.37
C THR A 83 -3.81 15.65 -10.67
N LEU A 84 -2.70 15.48 -9.97
CA LEU A 84 -2.41 14.31 -9.16
C LEU A 84 -2.45 14.70 -7.67
N PRO A 85 -3.01 13.86 -6.80
CA PRO A 85 -2.88 14.08 -5.36
C PRO A 85 -1.40 13.98 -4.97
N ALA A 86 -0.98 14.74 -3.98
CA ALA A 86 0.36 14.65 -3.44
C ALA A 86 0.56 13.32 -2.67
N ALA A 87 1.80 12.83 -2.63
CA ALA A 87 2.17 11.80 -1.68
C ALA A 87 1.95 12.33 -0.26
N GLY A 88 1.27 11.54 0.57
CA GLY A 88 0.83 11.98 1.91
C GLY A 88 -0.66 12.31 2.00
N SER A 89 -1.36 12.53 0.88
CA SER A 89 -2.81 12.78 0.85
C SER A 89 -3.57 11.71 1.63
N GLU A 90 -4.50 12.15 2.47
CA GLU A 90 -5.27 11.27 3.34
C GLU A 90 -6.38 10.55 2.57
N LEU A 91 -6.61 9.29 2.93
CA LEU A 91 -7.67 8.47 2.35
C LEU A 91 -8.83 8.31 3.32
N PHE A 92 -10.02 8.51 2.81
CA PHE A 92 -11.27 8.37 3.54
C PHE A 92 -12.19 7.37 2.86
N VAL A 93 -12.95 6.62 3.65
CA VAL A 93 -14.13 5.92 3.15
C VAL A 93 -15.23 6.95 2.95
N GLU A 94 -15.97 6.84 1.87
CA GLU A 94 -17.07 7.76 1.60
C GLU A 94 -18.05 7.83 2.78
N GLY A 95 -18.46 9.06 3.12
CA GLY A 95 -19.35 9.33 4.26
C GLY A 95 -18.67 9.24 5.64
N LYS A 96 -17.36 8.98 5.73
CA LYS A 96 -16.63 8.96 7.01
C LYS A 96 -15.65 10.14 7.08
N SER A 97 -15.56 10.73 8.30
CA SER A 97 -14.67 11.87 8.58
C SER A 97 -13.28 11.50 9.08
N ARG A 98 -13.03 10.22 9.41
CA ARG A 98 -11.72 9.78 9.91
C ARG A 98 -10.93 9.13 8.80
N PRO A 99 -9.65 9.51 8.60
CA PRO A 99 -8.81 8.90 7.59
C PRO A 99 -8.56 7.42 7.89
N VAL A 100 -8.57 6.63 6.83
CA VAL A 100 -8.31 5.19 6.89
C VAL A 100 -6.90 4.83 6.44
N GLY A 101 -6.19 5.76 5.84
CA GLY A 101 -4.82 5.59 5.36
C GLY A 101 -4.32 6.82 4.65
N ARG A 102 -3.24 6.65 3.89
CA ARG A 102 -2.65 7.72 3.08
C ARG A 102 -2.05 7.18 1.79
N ILE A 103 -2.02 8.00 0.78
CA ILE A 103 -1.25 7.77 -0.45
C ILE A 103 0.24 7.86 -0.10
N THR A 104 1.03 6.93 -0.60
CA THR A 104 2.48 6.88 -0.36
C THR A 104 3.29 7.20 -1.59
N SER A 105 2.84 6.75 -2.75
CA SER A 105 3.45 7.04 -4.05
C SER A 105 2.37 7.29 -5.09
N VAL A 106 2.64 8.19 -6.01
CA VAL A 106 1.72 8.58 -7.09
C VAL A 106 2.51 8.69 -8.39
N ALA A 107 1.91 8.30 -9.50
CA ALA A 107 2.44 8.54 -10.83
C ALA A 107 1.34 8.65 -11.88
N LEU A 108 1.66 9.27 -13.01
CA LEU A 108 0.85 9.22 -14.22
C LEU A 108 1.36 8.06 -15.08
N HIS A 109 0.56 7.02 -15.21
CA HIS A 109 0.86 5.87 -16.05
C HIS A 109 0.40 6.14 -17.50
N HIS A 110 1.14 5.63 -18.49
CA HIS A 110 0.91 5.91 -19.90
C HIS A 110 -0.41 5.34 -20.45
N GLU A 111 -0.92 4.26 -19.87
CA GLU A 111 -2.20 3.62 -20.25
C GLU A 111 -3.28 3.79 -19.18
N ALA A 112 -2.93 3.52 -17.92
CA ALA A 112 -3.88 3.51 -16.82
C ALA A 112 -4.23 4.92 -16.27
N GLY A 113 -3.52 5.98 -16.74
CA GLY A 113 -3.72 7.32 -16.17
C GLY A 113 -3.12 7.46 -14.77
N PRO A 114 -3.76 8.23 -13.87
CA PRO A 114 -3.27 8.43 -12.52
C PRO A 114 -3.38 7.17 -11.67
N ILE A 115 -2.24 6.69 -11.16
CA ILE A 115 -2.15 5.51 -10.28
C ILE A 115 -1.38 5.83 -9.00
N ALA A 116 -1.65 5.08 -7.94
CA ALA A 116 -0.93 5.25 -6.68
C ALA A 116 -0.73 3.94 -5.91
N LEU A 117 0.24 3.95 -4.99
CA LEU A 117 0.29 3.02 -3.87
C LEU A 117 -0.16 3.73 -2.59
N ALA A 118 -0.83 3.01 -1.72
CA ALA A 118 -1.27 3.53 -0.45
C ALA A 118 -1.19 2.46 0.65
N VAL A 119 -0.99 2.93 1.87
CA VAL A 119 -1.05 2.10 3.07
C VAL A 119 -2.30 2.48 3.85
N ILE A 120 -3.23 1.54 3.99
CA ILE A 120 -4.52 1.75 4.65
C ILE A 120 -4.69 0.82 5.85
N LYS A 121 -5.63 1.14 6.73
CA LYS A 121 -6.04 0.25 7.83
C LYS A 121 -6.54 -1.08 7.26
N ARG A 122 -6.09 -2.19 7.82
CA ARG A 122 -6.42 -3.53 7.34
C ARG A 122 -7.93 -3.78 7.22
N GLY A 123 -8.72 -3.32 8.19
CA GLY A 123 -10.15 -3.56 8.27
C GLY A 123 -11.02 -2.77 7.29
N VAL A 124 -10.43 -2.02 6.37
CA VAL A 124 -11.19 -1.35 5.30
C VAL A 124 -11.62 -2.40 4.29
N ASP A 125 -12.92 -2.45 4.04
CA ASP A 125 -13.50 -3.36 3.05
C ASP A 125 -12.96 -3.03 1.65
N PRO A 126 -12.44 -4.01 0.89
CA PRO A 126 -11.96 -3.81 -0.48
C PRO A 126 -12.99 -3.29 -1.48
N GLN A 127 -14.27 -3.42 -1.19
CA GLN A 127 -15.34 -3.03 -2.11
C GLN A 127 -15.86 -1.60 -1.87
N VAL A 128 -15.45 -0.95 -0.76
CA VAL A 128 -15.95 0.40 -0.50
C VAL A 128 -15.21 1.44 -1.35
N PRO A 129 -15.92 2.42 -1.91
CA PRO A 129 -15.30 3.54 -2.57
C PRO A 129 -14.51 4.38 -1.56
N LEU A 130 -13.36 4.85 -2.02
CA LEU A 130 -12.49 5.73 -1.26
C LEU A 130 -12.41 7.10 -1.94
N ARG A 131 -12.06 8.11 -1.17
CA ARG A 131 -11.63 9.42 -1.68
C ARG A 131 -10.29 9.79 -1.09
N ALA A 132 -9.43 10.35 -1.91
CA ALA A 132 -8.19 10.97 -1.47
C ALA A 132 -8.44 12.47 -1.28
N VAL A 133 -7.89 13.02 -0.21
CA VAL A 133 -7.97 14.45 0.09
C VAL A 133 -6.57 15.00 0.16
N ASP A 134 -6.24 15.87 -0.77
CA ASP A 134 -5.01 16.65 -0.75
C ASP A 134 -5.29 17.98 -0.09
N GLY A 135 -4.63 18.23 1.04
CA GLY A 135 -4.83 19.44 1.83
C GLY A 135 -4.36 20.73 1.16
N GLY A 136 -3.67 20.60 -0.01
CA GLY A 136 -3.09 21.73 -0.72
C GLY A 136 -1.95 22.42 0.05
N ASP A 137 -1.22 23.26 -0.65
CA ASP A 137 -0.23 24.16 -0.08
C ASP A 137 -0.90 25.42 0.51
N PHE A 138 -0.12 26.28 1.15
CA PHE A 138 -0.60 27.60 1.57
C PHE A 138 -0.63 28.55 0.38
N LEU A 139 -1.68 29.37 0.33
CA LEU A 139 -1.76 30.48 -0.62
C LEU A 139 -0.71 31.56 -0.29
N PRO A 140 -0.37 32.47 -1.24
CA PRO A 140 0.62 33.53 -1.02
C PRO A 140 0.31 34.47 0.15
N ASP A 141 -0.95 34.52 0.58
CA ASP A 141 -1.42 35.31 1.74
C ASP A 141 -1.29 34.53 3.08
N GLY A 142 -0.76 33.29 3.05
CA GLY A 142 -0.61 32.43 4.21
C GLY A 142 -1.87 31.68 4.62
N SER A 143 -2.98 31.82 3.90
CA SER A 143 -4.17 31.00 4.12
C SER A 143 -4.00 29.60 3.52
N PRO A 144 -4.66 28.56 4.08
CA PRO A 144 -4.62 27.22 3.49
C PRO A 144 -5.32 27.24 2.11
N ALA A 145 -4.69 26.62 1.12
CA ALA A 145 -5.34 26.39 -0.16
C ALA A 145 -6.54 25.43 0.01
N PRO A 146 -7.57 25.55 -0.84
CA PRO A 146 -8.69 24.63 -0.78
C PRO A 146 -8.20 23.19 -1.04
N ALA A 147 -8.70 22.26 -0.23
CA ALA A 147 -8.40 20.85 -0.42
C ALA A 147 -9.03 20.34 -1.72
N THR A 148 -8.27 19.55 -2.46
CA THR A 148 -8.76 18.87 -3.66
C THR A 148 -9.13 17.43 -3.29
N GLU A 149 -10.29 16.98 -3.72
CA GLU A 149 -10.76 15.62 -3.50
C GLU A 149 -10.69 14.81 -4.80
N TYR A 150 -10.23 13.58 -4.71
CA TYR A 150 -10.12 12.65 -5.83
C TYR A 150 -10.91 11.38 -5.50
N ALA A 151 -11.77 10.95 -6.39
CA ALA A 151 -12.37 9.62 -6.30
C ALA A 151 -11.30 8.56 -6.61
N VAL A 152 -11.21 7.51 -5.80
CA VAL A 152 -10.24 6.45 -5.98
C VAL A 152 -10.86 5.08 -5.83
N ALA A 153 -10.49 4.16 -6.73
CA ALA A 153 -10.80 2.75 -6.64
C ALA A 153 -9.59 1.98 -6.09
N GLN A 154 -9.84 1.05 -5.16
CA GLN A 154 -8.76 0.24 -4.59
C GLN A 154 -8.68 -1.14 -5.20
N THR A 155 -7.45 -1.56 -5.52
CA THR A 155 -7.11 -2.95 -5.82
C THR A 155 -6.29 -3.53 -4.68
N THR A 156 -6.68 -4.71 -4.20
CA THR A 156 -6.05 -5.36 -3.05
C THR A 156 -4.69 -5.95 -3.44
N VAL A 157 -3.61 -5.39 -2.91
CA VAL A 157 -2.26 -5.98 -2.99
C VAL A 157 -2.07 -6.97 -1.84
N VAL A 158 -2.36 -6.55 -0.61
CA VAL A 158 -2.34 -7.41 0.58
C VAL A 158 -3.77 -7.63 1.05
N SER A 159 -4.17 -8.90 1.15
CA SER A 159 -5.51 -9.26 1.58
C SER A 159 -5.78 -8.82 3.03
N PRO A 160 -6.97 -8.27 3.34
CA PRO A 160 -7.37 -8.00 4.71
C PRO A 160 -7.45 -9.28 5.57
N GLU A 161 -7.57 -10.45 4.94
CA GLU A 161 -7.61 -11.76 5.58
C GLU A 161 -6.21 -12.39 5.78
N SER A 162 -5.14 -11.73 5.31
CA SER A 162 -3.77 -12.21 5.50
C SER A 162 -3.50 -12.50 6.97
N GLY A 163 -3.03 -13.71 7.28
CA GLY A 163 -2.82 -14.24 8.65
C GLY A 163 -3.97 -15.10 9.19
N GLU A 164 -5.12 -15.22 8.52
CA GLU A 164 -6.20 -16.12 8.94
C GLU A 164 -5.91 -17.59 8.64
N VAL A 165 -5.13 -17.87 7.61
CA VAL A 165 -4.81 -19.24 7.17
C VAL A 165 -4.09 -20.02 8.26
N ALA A 166 -3.18 -19.39 9.00
CA ALA A 166 -2.49 -20.02 10.11
C ALA A 166 -3.45 -20.40 11.27
N ARG A 167 -4.47 -19.58 11.50
CA ARG A 167 -5.47 -19.83 12.55
C ARG A 167 -6.41 -20.99 12.23
N ARG A 168 -6.81 -21.15 10.98
CA ARG A 168 -7.62 -22.32 10.54
C ARG A 168 -6.84 -23.62 10.60
N SER A 169 -5.57 -23.60 10.24
CA SER A 169 -4.67 -24.76 10.34
C SER A 169 -4.44 -25.19 11.79
N LEU A 170 -4.32 -24.27 12.74
CA LEU A 170 -4.15 -24.58 14.16
C LEU A 170 -5.46 -25.02 14.83
N ALA A 171 -6.61 -24.49 14.43
CA ALA A 171 -7.92 -24.94 14.93
C ALA A 171 -8.28 -26.35 14.45
N GLY A 172 -7.68 -26.82 13.35
CA GLY A 172 -7.82 -28.19 12.86
C GLY A 172 -6.89 -29.22 13.51
N GLN A 173 -5.93 -28.81 14.34
CA GLN A 173 -4.98 -29.70 15.03
C GLN A 173 -5.37 -30.03 16.47
N ASP A 174 -6.56 -29.69 16.90
CA ASP A 174 -7.06 -30.06 18.25
C ASP A 174 -7.56 -31.52 18.34
N PHE A 175 -7.05 -32.37 17.45
CA PHE A 175 -7.27 -33.82 17.47
C PHE A 175 -6.02 -34.60 17.89
N LEU A 176 -5.51 -34.44 19.08
CA LEU A 176 -4.69 -35.46 19.73
C LEU A 176 -4.55 -35.10 21.21
N LYS A 177 -5.66 -35.14 21.94
CA LYS A 177 -5.66 -35.48 23.37
C LYS A 177 -6.35 -36.81 23.50
N ARG A 178 -5.57 -37.85 23.46
CA ARG A 178 -5.82 -39.11 24.17
C ARG A 178 -4.56 -39.51 24.90
#